data_606a0e77d189307cc168023436ea7b32
#
_entry.id   606a0e77d189307cc168023436ea7b32
#
_cell.length_a   1.000
_cell.length_b   1.000
_cell.length_c   1.000
_cell.angle_alpha   90.00
_cell.angle_beta   90.00
_cell.angle_gamma   90.00
#
_symmetry.space_group_name_H-M   'P 1'
#
loop_
_entity.id
_entity.type
_entity.pdbx_description
1 polymer ?
#
loop_
_entity_poly.entity_id
_entity_poly.type
_entity_poly.pdbx_seq_one_letter_code
_entity_poly.pdbx_strand_id
1 'polypeptide(L)'
;FLAAYRGKDVGSANLNPFPKTPLPNWRVDYRGLSRLKGLSDLFSSINLTHAYSSTYDVSNFSNSLQYQQGLELFNTLQQIQRPNLTNLEGQFIPIYILNQVVLTERFAPLIGVDLLTKQRMNIAVNYNRERNLGLNFSNSQITEQASSDFGLTLSYTKAGVKIPFKIGGQQKVLKNDLQMRLDT
;
A
#
# COMPACT_ATOMS: atom_id res chain seq x y z
N PHE A 1 6.24 -13.72 14.06
CA PHE A 1 6.12 -13.19 12.71
C PHE A 1 6.49 -11.70 12.66
N LEU A 2 5.72 -10.81 13.31
CA LEU A 2 5.99 -9.36 13.31
C LEU A 2 7.37 -8.99 13.90
N ALA A 3 7.86 -9.70 14.92
CA ALA A 3 9.18 -9.48 15.48
C ALA A 3 10.27 -9.81 14.45
N ALA A 4 10.17 -10.98 13.81
CA ALA A 4 11.09 -11.40 12.77
C ALA A 4 11.04 -10.45 11.55
N TYR A 5 9.86 -10.04 11.13
CA TYR A 5 9.69 -9.06 10.07
C TYR A 5 10.38 -7.70 10.38
N ARG A 6 10.33 -7.26 11.63
CA ARG A 6 10.96 -6.03 12.11
C ARG A 6 12.44 -6.20 12.50
N GLY A 7 13.04 -7.36 12.26
CA GLY A 7 14.42 -7.67 12.63
C GLY A 7 14.68 -7.70 14.13
N LYS A 8 13.64 -7.92 14.94
CA LYS A 8 13.75 -8.07 16.41
C LYS A 8 13.96 -9.53 16.78
N ASP A 9 14.66 -9.72 17.90
CA ASP A 9 14.84 -11.08 18.47
C ASP A 9 13.48 -11.71 18.82
N VAL A 10 13.35 -12.97 18.46
CA VAL A 10 12.14 -13.78 18.70
C VAL A 10 11.83 -13.91 20.19
N GLY A 11 12.85 -13.95 21.05
CA GLY A 11 12.70 -14.00 22.51
C GLY A 11 12.05 -12.73 23.10
N SER A 12 12.10 -11.60 22.39
CA SER A 12 11.45 -10.34 22.78
C SER A 12 10.03 -10.18 22.20
N ALA A 13 9.50 -11.20 21.53
CA ALA A 13 8.21 -11.14 20.87
C ALA A 13 7.08 -11.05 21.90
N ASN A 14 6.14 -10.15 21.64
CA ASN A 14 4.89 -10.09 22.40
C ASN A 14 4.01 -11.28 21.99
N LEU A 15 3.47 -12.01 22.97
CA LEU A 15 2.54 -13.12 22.73
C LEU A 15 1.18 -12.65 22.17
N ASN A 16 0.89 -11.35 22.27
CA ASN A 16 -0.29 -10.76 21.63
C ASN A 16 0.00 -10.52 20.14
N PRO A 17 -0.73 -11.16 19.23
CA PRO A 17 -0.55 -10.99 17.78
C PRO A 17 -1.00 -9.62 17.27
N PHE A 18 -1.77 -8.88 18.05
CA PHE A 18 -2.28 -7.56 17.64
C PHE A 18 -1.26 -6.47 18.02
N PRO A 19 -0.74 -5.73 17.04
CA PRO A 19 0.19 -4.63 17.31
C PRO A 19 -0.52 -3.48 18.03
N LYS A 20 0.11 -2.93 19.07
CA LYS A 20 -0.41 -1.75 19.79
C LYS A 20 -0.33 -0.47 18.95
N THR A 21 0.63 -0.39 18.06
CA THR A 21 0.84 0.75 17.17
C THR A 21 0.49 0.33 15.74
N PRO A 22 -0.31 1.13 15.01
CA PRO A 22 -0.59 0.85 13.62
C PRO A 22 0.69 0.90 12.78
N LEU A 23 0.67 0.22 11.64
CA LEU A 23 1.74 0.35 10.67
C LEU A 23 1.68 1.75 10.03
N PRO A 24 2.82 2.33 9.69
CA PRO A 24 2.83 3.67 9.14
C PRO A 24 2.24 3.70 7.73
N ASN A 25 1.46 4.74 7.46
CA ASN A 25 0.98 5.07 6.13
C ASN A 25 1.32 6.53 5.86
N TRP A 26 1.80 6.84 4.66
CA TRP A 26 2.11 8.21 4.28
C TRP A 26 1.89 8.47 2.79
N ARG A 27 1.74 9.74 2.46
CA ARG A 27 1.72 10.25 1.11
C ARG A 27 2.51 11.55 1.07
N VAL A 28 3.34 11.69 0.06
CA VAL A 28 4.14 12.88 -0.21
C VAL A 28 3.81 13.35 -1.62
N ASP A 29 3.36 14.60 -1.74
CA ASP A 29 3.11 15.29 -3.01
C ASP A 29 4.03 16.51 -3.08
N TYR A 30 4.86 16.62 -4.12
CA TYR A 30 5.79 17.72 -4.31
C TYR A 30 5.59 18.41 -5.65
N ARG A 31 5.29 19.71 -5.62
CA ARG A 31 4.96 20.54 -6.80
C ARG A 31 5.99 21.63 -7.09
N GLY A 32 7.10 21.66 -6.36
CA GLY A 32 8.10 22.74 -6.45
C GLY A 32 8.91 22.75 -7.76
N LEU A 33 8.99 21.62 -8.47
CA LEU A 33 9.81 21.49 -9.68
C LEU A 33 9.38 22.43 -10.82
N SER A 34 8.11 22.77 -10.91
CA SER A 34 7.61 23.70 -11.93
C SER A 34 8.15 25.13 -11.79
N ARG A 35 8.80 25.45 -10.65
CA ARG A 35 9.40 26.78 -10.39
C ARG A 35 10.86 26.88 -10.84
N LEU A 36 11.47 25.76 -11.20
CA LEU A 36 12.88 25.75 -11.65
C LEU A 36 12.98 26.34 -13.05
N LYS A 37 14.00 27.21 -13.24
CA LYS A 37 14.30 27.78 -14.57
C LYS A 37 14.56 26.65 -15.58
N GLY A 38 13.98 26.75 -16.76
CA GLY A 38 14.03 25.72 -17.81
C GLY A 38 12.84 24.75 -17.74
N LEU A 39 12.42 24.28 -16.57
CA LEU A 39 11.20 23.47 -16.44
C LEU A 39 9.94 24.34 -16.50
N SER A 40 10.00 25.53 -15.90
CA SER A 40 8.91 26.52 -15.94
C SER A 40 8.60 27.01 -17.35
N ASP A 41 9.53 26.89 -18.29
CA ASP A 41 9.32 27.30 -19.69
C ASP A 41 8.56 26.25 -20.49
N LEU A 42 8.67 24.99 -20.14
CA LEU A 42 8.07 23.85 -20.84
C LEU A 42 6.77 23.37 -20.16
N PHE A 43 6.73 23.37 -18.84
CA PHE A 43 5.65 22.79 -18.06
C PHE A 43 4.85 23.85 -17.31
N SER A 44 3.53 23.71 -17.31
CA SER A 44 2.61 24.50 -16.48
C SER A 44 2.57 23.95 -15.05
N SER A 45 2.66 22.65 -14.90
CA SER A 45 2.76 21.99 -13.58
C SER A 45 3.56 20.70 -13.66
N ILE A 46 4.28 20.42 -12.59
CA ILE A 46 4.99 19.15 -12.35
C ILE A 46 4.62 18.74 -10.94
N ASN A 47 4.01 17.57 -10.81
CA ASN A 47 3.68 16.98 -9.52
C ASN A 47 4.40 15.65 -9.38
N LEU A 48 5.17 15.49 -8.30
CA LEU A 48 5.76 14.22 -7.89
C LEU A 48 4.93 13.67 -6.73
N THR A 49 4.57 12.41 -6.82
CA THR A 49 3.81 11.72 -5.79
C THR A 49 4.55 10.47 -5.35
N HIS A 50 4.60 10.26 -4.06
CA HIS A 50 5.05 9.02 -3.42
C HIS A 50 4.04 8.65 -2.34
N ALA A 51 3.55 7.41 -2.34
CA ALA A 51 2.63 6.95 -1.32
C ALA A 51 2.99 5.52 -0.88
N TYR A 52 2.91 5.31 0.42
CA TYR A 52 3.08 4.01 1.05
C TYR A 52 1.92 3.70 1.98
N SER A 53 1.41 2.49 1.91
CA SER A 53 0.44 1.96 2.86
C SER A 53 0.83 0.55 3.26
N SER A 54 0.59 0.22 4.52
CA SER A 54 0.77 -1.13 5.02
C SER A 54 -0.41 -1.57 5.88
N THR A 55 -0.80 -2.82 5.73
CA THR A 55 -1.89 -3.45 6.46
C THR A 55 -1.40 -4.75 7.07
N TYR A 56 -1.72 -4.96 8.33
CA TYR A 56 -1.51 -6.22 9.03
C TYR A 56 -2.86 -6.81 9.37
N ASP A 57 -3.16 -7.95 8.79
CA ASP A 57 -4.43 -8.64 8.92
C ASP A 57 -4.25 -9.97 9.65
N VAL A 58 -5.11 -10.24 10.62
CA VAL A 58 -5.17 -11.50 11.35
C VAL A 58 -6.54 -12.10 11.12
N SER A 59 -6.58 -13.15 10.33
CA SER A 59 -7.83 -13.79 9.94
C SER A 59 -8.05 -15.10 10.70
N ASN A 60 -9.33 -15.40 10.98
CA ASN A 60 -9.76 -16.66 11.58
C ASN A 60 -9.02 -17.00 12.87
N PHE A 61 -9.07 -16.10 13.84
CA PHE A 61 -8.51 -16.35 15.16
C PHE A 61 -9.58 -16.77 16.16
N SER A 62 -9.17 -17.56 17.16
CA SER A 62 -10.02 -17.94 18.30
C SER A 62 -9.25 -17.82 19.61
N ASN A 63 -9.96 -17.72 20.71
CA ASN A 63 -9.33 -17.76 22.03
C ASN A 63 -8.78 -19.15 22.33
N SER A 64 -7.61 -19.21 22.94
CA SER A 64 -7.03 -20.46 23.40
C SER A 64 -7.72 -20.92 24.68
N LEU A 65 -8.43 -22.06 24.64
CA LEU A 65 -9.04 -22.67 25.82
C LEU A 65 -8.00 -23.07 26.86
N GLN A 66 -6.85 -23.57 26.41
CA GLN A 66 -5.75 -23.92 27.33
C GLN A 66 -5.22 -22.71 28.09
N TYR A 67 -5.11 -21.55 27.40
CA TYR A 67 -4.70 -20.33 28.05
C TYR A 67 -5.74 -19.86 29.08
N GLN A 68 -7.02 -19.93 28.75
CA GLN A 68 -8.11 -19.54 29.66
C GLN A 68 -8.16 -20.41 30.90
N GLN A 69 -8.07 -21.75 30.74
CA GLN A 69 -8.01 -22.70 31.85
C GLN A 69 -6.78 -22.48 32.75
N GLY A 70 -5.62 -22.26 32.16
CA GLY A 70 -4.42 -21.91 32.89
C GLY A 70 -4.56 -20.59 33.66
N LEU A 71 -5.22 -19.60 33.10
CA LEU A 71 -5.47 -18.32 33.73
C LEU A 71 -6.44 -18.44 34.92
N GLU A 72 -7.50 -19.26 34.78
CA GLU A 72 -8.46 -19.54 35.85
C GLU A 72 -7.78 -20.27 37.04
N LEU A 73 -6.97 -21.28 36.76
CA LEU A 73 -6.19 -21.97 37.76
C LEU A 73 -5.24 -21.02 38.50
N PHE A 74 -4.57 -20.14 37.74
CA PHE A 74 -3.67 -19.15 38.29
C PHE A 74 -4.39 -18.15 39.20
N ASN A 75 -5.56 -17.64 38.78
CA ASN A 75 -6.39 -16.72 39.57
C ASN A 75 -6.87 -17.41 40.87
N THR A 76 -7.21 -18.69 40.81
CA THR A 76 -7.65 -19.48 41.97
C THR A 76 -6.53 -19.63 43.00
N LEU A 77 -5.26 -19.70 42.55
CA LEU A 77 -4.08 -19.80 43.41
C LEU A 77 -3.61 -18.43 43.94
N GLN A 78 -4.36 -17.34 43.68
CA GLN A 78 -4.07 -15.97 44.16
C GLN A 78 -2.66 -15.44 43.84
N GLN A 79 -2.07 -15.83 42.75
CA GLN A 79 -0.76 -15.33 42.36
C GLN A 79 -0.85 -13.91 41.73
N ILE A 80 0.05 -13.00 42.11
CA ILE A 80 -0.04 -11.59 41.80
C ILE A 80 0.45 -11.23 40.39
N GLN A 81 1.26 -12.07 39.77
CA GLN A 81 1.80 -11.82 38.42
C GLN A 81 1.19 -12.80 37.42
N ARG A 82 0.71 -12.27 36.30
CA ARG A 82 0.27 -13.09 35.18
C ARG A 82 1.50 -13.76 34.53
N PRO A 83 1.72 -15.06 34.68
CA PRO A 83 2.85 -15.72 34.07
C PRO A 83 2.64 -15.86 32.56
N ASN A 84 3.74 -15.96 31.83
CA ASN A 84 3.70 -16.59 30.53
C ASN A 84 3.39 -18.06 30.75
N LEU A 85 2.16 -18.48 30.51
CA LEU A 85 1.74 -19.85 30.70
C LEU A 85 2.50 -20.77 29.74
N THR A 86 3.13 -21.80 30.25
CA THR A 86 3.84 -22.81 29.46
C THR A 86 3.18 -24.17 29.62
N ASN A 87 3.26 -25.02 28.58
CA ASN A 87 2.87 -26.40 28.65
C ASN A 87 3.95 -27.24 29.41
N LEU A 88 3.71 -28.53 29.57
CA LEU A 88 4.65 -29.44 30.23
C LEU A 88 6.01 -29.57 29.54
N GLU A 89 6.10 -29.20 28.27
CA GLU A 89 7.31 -29.20 27.45
C GLU A 89 8.06 -27.84 27.50
N GLY A 90 7.57 -26.89 28.33
CA GLY A 90 8.16 -25.55 28.46
C GLY A 90 7.83 -24.60 27.32
N GLN A 91 6.91 -24.95 26.43
CA GLN A 91 6.48 -24.09 25.33
C GLN A 91 5.39 -23.11 25.79
N PHE A 92 5.44 -21.88 25.32
CA PHE A 92 4.42 -20.87 25.62
C PHE A 92 3.04 -21.26 25.07
N ILE A 93 2.02 -21.20 25.93
CA ILE A 93 0.63 -21.37 25.53
C ILE A 93 0.15 -20.03 24.92
N PRO A 94 -0.25 -20.00 23.64
CA PRO A 94 -0.68 -18.77 23.00
C PRO A 94 -2.02 -18.29 23.56
N ILE A 95 -2.22 -16.98 23.65
CA ILE A 95 -3.49 -16.35 24.05
C ILE A 95 -4.56 -16.60 22.99
N TYR A 96 -4.17 -16.53 21.73
CA TYR A 96 -5.03 -16.73 20.57
C TYR A 96 -4.48 -17.82 19.68
N ILE A 97 -5.37 -18.66 19.17
CA ILE A 97 -5.07 -19.61 18.10
C ILE A 97 -5.31 -18.87 16.80
N LEU A 98 -4.26 -18.72 15.99
CA LEU A 98 -4.29 -18.02 14.71
C LEU A 98 -4.26 -19.02 13.56
N ASN A 99 -5.06 -18.81 12.53
CA ASN A 99 -4.99 -19.60 11.33
C ASN A 99 -4.13 -18.93 10.26
N GLN A 100 -4.26 -17.61 10.12
CA GLN A 100 -3.53 -16.88 9.08
C GLN A 100 -3.23 -15.45 9.52
N VAL A 101 -2.05 -14.99 9.11
CA VAL A 101 -1.62 -13.59 9.23
C VAL A 101 -1.13 -13.13 7.87
N VAL A 102 -1.58 -11.97 7.43
CA VAL A 102 -1.16 -11.34 6.17
C VAL A 102 -0.63 -9.95 6.45
N LEU A 103 0.55 -9.66 5.91
CA LEU A 103 1.12 -8.33 5.86
C LEU A 103 1.15 -7.86 4.41
N THR A 104 0.43 -6.79 4.12
CA THR A 104 0.41 -6.15 2.82
C THR A 104 1.17 -4.83 2.89
N GLU A 105 2.13 -4.65 2.01
CA GLU A 105 2.86 -3.40 1.81
C GLU A 105 2.62 -2.92 0.38
N ARG A 106 2.19 -1.68 0.24
CA ARG A 106 1.86 -1.11 -1.06
C ARG A 106 2.47 0.27 -1.23
N PHE A 107 3.25 0.43 -2.27
CA PHE A 107 3.68 1.71 -2.81
C PHE A 107 2.80 2.03 -4.02
N ALA A 108 1.87 2.95 -3.87
CA ALA A 108 0.93 3.31 -4.94
C ALA A 108 0.70 4.83 -5.01
N PRO A 109 1.57 5.56 -5.73
CA PRO A 109 2.76 5.07 -6.44
C PRO A 109 4.03 5.03 -5.57
N LEU A 110 5.02 4.18 -5.94
CA LEU A 110 6.40 4.30 -5.45
C LEU A 110 7.02 5.58 -6.02
N ILE A 111 6.82 5.84 -7.31
CA ILE A 111 7.15 7.09 -7.98
C ILE A 111 6.01 7.41 -8.93
N GLY A 112 5.36 8.53 -8.72
CA GLY A 112 4.35 9.10 -9.61
C GLY A 112 4.82 10.47 -10.11
N VAL A 113 4.70 10.71 -11.39
CA VAL A 113 5.06 11.97 -12.02
C VAL A 113 3.93 12.41 -12.93
N ASP A 114 3.30 13.55 -12.62
CA ASP A 114 2.29 14.16 -13.45
C ASP A 114 2.85 15.47 -14.04
N LEU A 115 2.95 15.54 -15.34
CA LEU A 115 3.47 16.67 -16.08
C LEU A 115 2.36 17.29 -16.94
N LEU A 116 2.08 18.57 -16.75
CA LEU A 116 1.24 19.34 -17.64
C LEU A 116 2.08 20.34 -18.41
N THR A 117 2.16 20.18 -19.72
CA THR A 117 2.87 21.11 -20.59
C THR A 117 2.04 22.37 -20.85
N LYS A 118 2.70 23.46 -21.25
CA LYS A 118 2.02 24.69 -21.69
C LYS A 118 1.17 24.47 -22.95
N GLN A 119 1.45 23.42 -23.71
CA GLN A 119 0.70 23.04 -24.92
C GLN A 119 -0.52 22.15 -24.62
N ARG A 120 -0.94 22.03 -23.35
CA ARG A 120 -2.07 21.20 -22.90
C ARG A 120 -1.88 19.70 -23.15
N MET A 121 -0.65 19.23 -23.15
CA MET A 121 -0.34 17.82 -23.10
C MET A 121 -0.12 17.42 -21.66
N ASN A 122 -0.81 16.39 -21.19
CA ASN A 122 -0.62 15.78 -19.88
C ASN A 122 0.11 14.44 -20.05
N ILE A 123 1.15 14.27 -19.26
CA ILE A 123 1.98 13.05 -19.21
C ILE A 123 1.94 12.57 -17.77
N ALA A 124 1.38 11.40 -17.53
CA ALA A 124 1.39 10.77 -16.22
C ALA A 124 2.19 9.47 -16.28
N VAL A 125 3.16 9.34 -15.38
CA VAL A 125 3.98 8.14 -15.22
C VAL A 125 3.81 7.66 -13.79
N ASN A 126 3.43 6.39 -13.60
CA ASN A 126 3.27 5.79 -12.30
C ASN A 126 4.02 4.46 -12.25
N TYR A 127 4.82 4.29 -11.21
CA TYR A 127 5.43 3.01 -10.89
C TYR A 127 4.93 2.57 -9.52
N ASN A 128 4.20 1.47 -9.50
CA ASN A 128 3.62 0.89 -8.29
C ASN A 128 4.36 -0.39 -7.91
N ARG A 129 4.38 -0.69 -6.63
CA ARG A 129 4.93 -1.94 -6.11
C ARG A 129 4.08 -2.41 -4.94
N GLU A 130 3.71 -3.68 -4.95
CA GLU A 130 2.97 -4.33 -3.88
C GLU A 130 3.69 -5.60 -3.44
N ARG A 131 3.65 -5.87 -2.15
CA ARG A 131 4.18 -7.09 -1.53
C ARG A 131 3.18 -7.60 -0.53
N ASN A 132 2.76 -8.84 -0.69
CA ASN A 132 1.92 -9.56 0.24
C ASN A 132 2.72 -10.69 0.88
N LEU A 133 2.85 -10.68 2.19
CA LEU A 133 3.52 -11.71 2.96
C LEU A 133 2.50 -12.40 3.85
N GLY A 134 2.16 -13.64 3.53
CA GLY A 134 1.22 -14.46 4.26
C GLY A 134 1.90 -15.55 5.08
N LEU A 135 1.48 -15.73 6.32
CA LEU A 135 1.85 -16.86 7.16
C LEU A 135 0.59 -17.65 7.47
N ASN A 136 0.57 -18.91 7.06
CA ASN A 136 -0.47 -19.86 7.40
C ASN A 136 0.04 -20.80 8.51
N PHE A 137 -0.63 -20.78 9.67
CA PHE A 137 -0.23 -21.56 10.82
C PHE A 137 -0.66 -23.03 10.71
N SER A 138 -1.70 -23.35 9.93
CA SER A 138 -2.20 -24.73 9.81
C SER A 138 -1.21 -25.66 9.12
N ASN A 139 -0.43 -25.15 8.17
CA ASN A 139 0.57 -25.90 7.42
C ASN A 139 1.99 -25.33 7.56
N SER A 140 2.18 -24.34 8.43
CA SER A 140 3.46 -23.66 8.68
C SER A 140 4.13 -23.10 7.41
N GLN A 141 3.31 -22.67 6.43
CA GLN A 141 3.80 -22.13 5.17
C GLN A 141 3.86 -20.61 5.20
N ILE A 142 4.94 -20.07 4.64
CA ILE A 142 5.09 -18.65 4.36
C ILE A 142 4.95 -18.48 2.85
N THR A 143 4.06 -17.61 2.44
CA THR A 143 3.86 -17.23 1.04
C THR A 143 4.23 -15.78 0.88
N GLU A 144 5.09 -15.48 -0.07
CA GLU A 144 5.41 -14.12 -0.49
C GLU A 144 4.98 -13.93 -1.94
N GLN A 145 4.18 -12.90 -2.17
CA GLN A 145 3.78 -12.47 -3.50
C GLN A 145 4.21 -11.00 -3.66
N ALA A 146 5.03 -10.74 -4.66
CA ALA A 146 5.43 -9.39 -5.03
C ALA A 146 4.99 -9.10 -6.46
N SER A 147 4.45 -7.91 -6.67
CA SER A 147 4.08 -7.41 -7.99
C SER A 147 4.59 -5.99 -8.15
N SER A 148 4.86 -5.61 -9.39
CA SER A 148 5.16 -4.24 -9.77
C SER A 148 4.53 -3.95 -11.12
N ASP A 149 4.01 -2.74 -11.26
CA ASP A 149 3.42 -2.27 -12.49
C ASP A 149 3.92 -0.88 -12.84
N PHE A 150 4.03 -0.65 -14.13
CA PHE A 150 4.41 0.63 -14.70
C PHE A 150 3.29 1.11 -15.60
N GLY A 151 2.79 2.31 -15.34
CA GLY A 151 1.75 2.95 -16.14
C GLY A 151 2.27 4.22 -16.77
N LEU A 152 2.00 4.41 -18.05
CA LEU A 152 2.20 5.65 -18.78
C LEU A 152 0.88 6.09 -19.40
N THR A 153 0.45 7.29 -19.09
CA THR A 153 -0.70 7.94 -19.71
C THR A 153 -0.24 9.21 -20.42
N LEU A 154 -0.53 9.32 -21.70
CA LEU A 154 -0.35 10.52 -22.49
C LEU A 154 -1.71 11.04 -22.93
N SER A 155 -2.02 12.28 -22.61
CA SER A 155 -3.25 12.92 -23.10
C SER A 155 -2.94 14.29 -23.69
N TYR A 156 -3.58 14.59 -24.81
CA TYR A 156 -3.44 15.85 -25.51
C TYR A 156 -4.80 16.42 -25.84
N THR A 157 -5.02 17.68 -25.50
CA THR A 157 -6.27 18.39 -25.77
C THR A 157 -6.01 19.50 -26.78
N LYS A 158 -6.64 19.42 -27.96
CA LYS A 158 -6.55 20.41 -29.00
C LYS A 158 -7.89 21.11 -29.21
N ALA A 159 -7.92 22.41 -28.94
CA ALA A 159 -9.07 23.26 -29.23
C ALA A 159 -9.11 23.69 -30.70
N GLY A 160 -10.30 23.90 -31.21
CA GLY A 160 -10.49 24.55 -32.53
C GLY A 160 -9.97 23.73 -33.71
N VAL A 161 -10.17 22.40 -33.68
CA VAL A 161 -9.76 21.51 -34.79
C VAL A 161 -10.58 21.85 -36.04
N LYS A 162 -9.89 22.19 -37.15
CA LYS A 162 -10.52 22.40 -38.45
C LYS A 162 -10.88 21.05 -39.08
N ILE A 163 -12.11 20.91 -39.51
CA ILE A 163 -12.55 19.71 -40.22
C ILE A 163 -11.85 19.69 -41.61
N PRO A 164 -11.25 18.55 -42.02
CA PRO A 164 -10.46 18.47 -43.25
C PRO A 164 -11.31 18.59 -44.54
N PHE A 165 -12.63 18.48 -44.43
CA PHE A 165 -13.57 18.62 -45.55
C PHE A 165 -14.50 19.82 -45.37
N LYS A 166 -14.92 20.42 -46.49
CA LYS A 166 -15.83 21.58 -46.50
C LYS A 166 -17.28 21.11 -46.36
N ILE A 167 -18.03 21.68 -45.42
CA ILE A 167 -19.46 21.45 -45.23
C ILE A 167 -20.17 22.76 -45.66
N GLY A 168 -21.00 22.68 -46.73
CA GLY A 168 -21.67 23.85 -47.27
C GLY A 168 -20.71 24.90 -47.90
N GLY A 169 -19.60 24.45 -48.50
CA GLY A 169 -18.61 25.30 -49.15
C GLY A 169 -17.62 25.99 -48.22
N GLN A 170 -17.81 25.88 -46.90
CA GLN A 170 -16.95 26.50 -45.90
C GLN A 170 -16.25 25.49 -45.01
N GLN A 171 -15.00 25.76 -44.64
CA GLN A 171 -14.26 24.97 -43.68
C GLN A 171 -14.74 25.30 -42.27
N LYS A 172 -15.41 24.36 -41.61
CA LYS A 172 -15.90 24.54 -40.23
C LYS A 172 -14.84 24.18 -39.21
N VAL A 173 -14.77 24.95 -38.15
CA VAL A 173 -13.97 24.68 -36.95
C VAL A 173 -14.88 24.00 -35.96
N LEU A 174 -14.41 22.88 -35.36
CA LEU A 174 -15.12 22.22 -34.28
C LEU A 174 -15.18 23.16 -33.08
N LYS A 175 -16.38 23.34 -32.53
CA LYS A 175 -16.56 24.09 -31.28
C LYS A 175 -16.07 23.36 -30.05
N ASN A 176 -15.97 22.02 -30.15
CA ASN A 176 -15.53 21.15 -29.07
C ASN A 176 -14.04 20.83 -29.21
N ASP A 177 -13.39 20.61 -28.10
CA ASP A 177 -11.99 20.18 -28.03
C ASP A 177 -11.84 18.70 -28.46
N LEU A 178 -10.81 18.42 -29.24
CA LEU A 178 -10.38 17.06 -29.55
C LEU A 178 -9.45 16.57 -28.44
N GLN A 179 -9.84 15.51 -27.76
CA GLN A 179 -9.02 14.84 -26.77
C GLN A 179 -8.46 13.55 -27.36
N MET A 180 -7.16 13.35 -27.24
CA MET A 180 -6.47 12.13 -27.58
C MET A 180 -5.82 11.58 -26.33
N ARG A 181 -5.96 10.28 -26.08
CA ARG A 181 -5.39 9.60 -24.91
C ARG A 181 -4.75 8.28 -25.35
N LEU A 182 -3.56 8.04 -24.82
CA LEU A 182 -2.82 6.78 -24.94
C LEU A 182 -2.50 6.30 -23.53
N ASP A 183 -2.85 5.07 -23.22
CA ASP A 183 -2.56 4.39 -21.96
C ASP A 183 -1.80 3.10 -22.25
N THR A 184 -0.85 2.74 -21.37
CA THR A 184 -0.14 1.46 -21.39
C THR A 184 -0.27 0.77 -20.05
#